data_821b2b2d138b28829f0557865c20be4c
#
_entry.id   821b2b2d138b28829f0557865c20be4c
#
_cell.length_a   1.000
_cell.length_b   1.000
_cell.length_c   1.000
_cell.angle_alpha   90.00
_cell.angle_beta   90.00
_cell.angle_gamma   90.00
#
_symmetry.space_group_name_H-M   'P 1'
#
loop_
_entity.id
_entity.type
_entity.pdbx_description
1 polymer ?
#
loop_
_entity_poly.entity_id
_entity_poly.type
_entity_poly.pdbx_seq_one_letter_code
_entity_poly.pdbx_strand_id
1 'polypeptide(L)'
;MRCYYIYIANILVILFCTSCRHHQSVDTKHTSNLVLQPNDTALRLLNGVLYLHGKEPLNGTLESWYPNGQVAGRDQYSEGKQHGLSETYYDNGHAQTKRWYLKGEKDSIHTGWWPNGNKRFEYHFRQGQYQGLFTEWYESGKPLQQIVYDEGREMSGKGWRENGKLYMNYVMNNGRRYGLSNANPCYSLSKEKNLP
;
A
#
# COMPACT_ATOMS: atom_id res chain seq x y z
N MET A 1 47.40 -9.56 1.85
CA MET A 1 48.52 -8.89 2.57
C MET A 1 49.25 -9.95 3.36
N ARG A 2 50.57 -9.97 3.19
CA ARG A 2 51.44 -11.06 3.64
C ARG A 2 51.65 -11.01 5.14
N CYS A 3 51.39 -12.11 5.86
CA CYS A 3 51.86 -12.31 7.24
C CYS A 3 53.32 -12.76 7.20
N TYR A 4 54.18 -11.99 7.85
CA TYR A 4 55.55 -12.43 8.15
C TYR A 4 55.57 -13.12 9.50
N TYR A 5 56.03 -14.40 9.50
CA TYR A 5 56.38 -15.12 10.72
C TYR A 5 57.83 -14.77 11.09
N ILE A 6 58.04 -14.24 12.27
CA ILE A 6 59.34 -14.18 12.90
C ILE A 6 59.30 -15.10 14.12
N TYR A 7 60.12 -16.16 14.04
CA TYR A 7 60.40 -17.05 15.17
C TYR A 7 61.51 -16.40 16.00
N ILE A 8 61.22 -16.06 17.24
CA ILE A 8 62.24 -15.86 18.29
C ILE A 8 61.76 -16.65 19.53
N ALA A 9 62.74 -17.44 20.05
CA ALA A 9 62.55 -18.39 21.12
C ALA A 9 62.10 -17.74 22.44
N ASN A 10 61.19 -18.49 23.13
CA ASN A 10 60.93 -18.43 24.57
C ASN A 10 60.54 -17.11 25.19
N ILE A 11 59.36 -16.57 24.80
CA ILE A 11 58.47 -15.89 25.77
C ILE A 11 57.05 -16.02 25.26
N LEU A 12 56.21 -16.67 26.00
CA LEU A 12 54.76 -16.80 25.71
C LEU A 12 54.11 -15.44 26.05
N VAL A 13 54.03 -14.59 25.03
CA VAL A 13 53.22 -13.36 25.11
C VAL A 13 51.84 -13.68 24.65
N ILE A 14 50.93 -13.87 25.57
CA ILE A 14 49.49 -13.94 25.31
C ILE A 14 49.05 -12.52 24.90
N LEU A 15 49.01 -12.25 23.61
CA LEU A 15 48.35 -11.06 23.08
C LEU A 15 46.84 -11.25 23.20
N PHE A 16 46.27 -10.68 24.25
CA PHE A 16 44.86 -10.39 24.28
C PHE A 16 44.52 -9.43 23.16
N CYS A 17 44.03 -9.97 22.03
CA CYS A 17 43.29 -9.16 21.07
C CYS A 17 41.99 -8.73 21.75
N THR A 18 41.99 -7.56 22.36
CA THR A 18 40.76 -6.83 22.66
C THR A 18 40.18 -6.37 21.33
N SER A 19 39.51 -7.29 20.59
CA SER A 19 38.59 -6.87 19.58
C SER A 19 37.46 -6.11 20.32
N CYS A 20 37.51 -4.78 20.26
CA CYS A 20 36.34 -3.97 20.50
C CYS A 20 35.25 -4.45 19.55
N ARG A 21 34.48 -5.45 19.96
CA ARG A 21 33.15 -5.64 19.46
C ARG A 21 32.38 -4.39 19.87
N HIS A 22 32.33 -3.44 18.95
CA HIS A 22 31.26 -2.46 18.99
C HIS A 22 29.97 -3.24 18.91
N HIS A 23 29.48 -3.62 20.08
CA HIS A 23 28.14 -4.15 20.23
C HIS A 23 27.24 -2.95 19.95
N GLN A 24 26.91 -2.73 18.66
CA GLN A 24 25.70 -2.00 18.35
C GLN A 24 24.60 -2.79 19.05
N SER A 25 24.22 -2.31 20.21
CA SER A 25 22.92 -2.62 20.77
C SER A 25 21.93 -2.16 19.69
N VAL A 26 21.49 -3.10 18.87
CA VAL A 26 20.21 -2.96 18.20
C VAL A 26 19.24 -2.80 19.36
N ASP A 27 18.90 -1.56 19.66
CA ASP A 27 17.71 -1.24 20.43
C ASP A 27 16.55 -1.85 19.64
N THR A 28 16.32 -3.12 19.87
CA THR A 28 15.03 -3.72 19.68
C THR A 28 14.13 -3.04 20.70
N LYS A 29 13.72 -1.80 20.37
CA LYS A 29 12.56 -1.19 20.97
C LYS A 29 11.48 -2.25 20.83
N HIS A 30 11.20 -2.95 21.91
CA HIS A 30 10.09 -3.85 22.01
C HIS A 30 8.89 -3.09 21.44
N THR A 31 8.52 -3.39 20.22
CA THR A 31 7.19 -3.12 19.73
C THR A 31 6.30 -3.99 20.58
N SER A 32 5.91 -3.47 21.73
CA SER A 32 4.78 -4.02 22.46
C SER A 32 3.67 -4.12 21.43
N ASN A 33 3.11 -5.31 21.23
CA ASN A 33 1.92 -5.51 20.41
C ASN A 33 0.74 -4.83 21.11
N LEU A 34 0.79 -3.49 21.15
CA LEU A 34 -0.28 -2.71 21.70
C LEU A 34 -1.42 -2.76 20.68
N VAL A 35 -2.50 -3.43 21.06
CA VAL A 35 -3.72 -3.51 20.25
C VAL A 35 -4.76 -2.62 20.93
N LEU A 36 -5.25 -1.62 20.21
CA LEU A 36 -6.23 -0.66 20.67
C LEU A 36 -7.44 -0.65 19.75
N GLN A 37 -8.56 -0.15 20.24
CA GLN A 37 -9.73 0.11 19.41
C GLN A 37 -9.72 1.56 18.87
N PRO A 38 -10.23 1.83 17.66
CA PRO A 38 -10.25 3.18 17.10
C PRO A 38 -11.03 4.20 17.94
N ASN A 39 -11.99 3.75 18.74
CA ASN A 39 -12.81 4.56 19.63
C ASN A 39 -12.27 4.63 21.07
N ASP A 40 -11.06 4.13 21.33
CA ASP A 40 -10.43 4.21 22.64
C ASP A 40 -10.24 5.68 23.03
N THR A 41 -10.73 6.03 24.22
CA THR A 41 -10.66 7.40 24.76
C THR A 41 -9.24 7.87 25.04
N ALA A 42 -8.28 6.93 25.11
CA ALA A 42 -6.86 7.24 25.23
C ALA A 42 -6.24 7.79 23.92
N LEU A 43 -6.91 7.63 22.80
CA LEU A 43 -6.41 8.09 21.49
C LEU A 43 -6.79 9.55 21.22
N ARG A 44 -5.83 10.32 20.71
CA ARG A 44 -6.01 11.72 20.29
C ARG A 44 -5.30 11.97 18.96
N LEU A 45 -6.05 12.46 17.98
CA LEU A 45 -5.49 12.90 16.70
C LEU A 45 -5.14 14.38 16.77
N LEU A 46 -3.86 14.72 16.62
CA LEU A 46 -3.37 16.11 16.62
C LEU A 46 -2.46 16.31 15.40
N ASN A 47 -2.79 17.26 14.54
CA ASN A 47 -2.00 17.61 13.35
C ASN A 47 -1.64 16.38 12.46
N GLY A 48 -2.57 15.43 12.30
CA GLY A 48 -2.36 14.23 11.52
C GLY A 48 -1.49 13.15 12.17
N VAL A 49 -1.13 13.32 13.44
CA VAL A 49 -0.40 12.35 14.25
C VAL A 49 -1.33 11.81 15.35
N LEU A 50 -1.40 10.51 15.47
CA LEU A 50 -2.21 9.83 16.49
C LEU A 50 -1.38 9.63 17.77
N TYR A 51 -1.89 10.11 18.88
CA TYR A 51 -1.24 10.03 20.19
C TYR A 51 -2.00 9.10 21.13
N LEU A 52 -1.25 8.40 21.95
CA LEU A 52 -1.75 7.64 23.09
C LEU A 52 -1.72 8.55 24.35
N HIS A 53 -2.85 8.64 25.06
CA HIS A 53 -3.04 9.54 26.20
C HIS A 53 -2.63 11.00 25.95
N GLY A 54 -2.62 11.43 24.67
CA GLY A 54 -2.26 12.79 24.27
C GLY A 54 -0.79 13.18 24.52
N LYS A 55 0.08 12.20 24.83
CA LYS A 55 1.49 12.45 25.20
C LYS A 55 2.47 11.80 24.23
N GLU A 56 2.25 10.54 23.90
CA GLU A 56 3.19 9.76 23.10
C GLU A 56 2.58 9.41 21.75
N PRO A 57 3.32 9.58 20.63
CA PRO A 57 2.87 9.11 19.33
C PRO A 57 2.60 7.60 19.37
N LEU A 58 1.49 7.17 18.81
CA LEU A 58 1.09 5.76 18.81
C LEU A 58 2.10 4.90 18.05
N ASN A 59 2.57 3.85 18.72
CA ASN A 59 3.29 2.74 18.13
C ASN A 59 2.54 1.46 18.46
N GLY A 60 1.92 0.82 17.47
CA GLY A 60 1.08 -0.36 17.69
C GLY A 60 0.08 -0.58 16.58
N THR A 61 -0.93 -1.38 16.88
CA THR A 61 -1.99 -1.73 15.92
C THR A 61 -3.34 -1.28 16.46
N LEU A 62 -4.13 -0.63 15.62
CA LEU A 62 -5.55 -0.42 15.89
C LEU A 62 -6.33 -1.57 15.27
N GLU A 63 -7.15 -2.23 16.08
CA GLU A 63 -8.09 -3.24 15.60
C GLU A 63 -9.54 -2.77 15.79
N SER A 64 -10.35 -3.01 14.79
CA SER A 64 -11.80 -2.84 14.84
C SER A 64 -12.49 -4.18 14.64
N TRP A 65 -13.67 -4.33 15.23
CA TRP A 65 -14.44 -5.56 15.18
C TRP A 65 -15.88 -5.28 14.77
N TYR A 66 -16.44 -6.23 14.07
CA TYR A 66 -17.89 -6.29 13.82
C TYR A 66 -18.65 -6.69 15.09
N PRO A 67 -19.97 -6.40 15.16
CA PRO A 67 -20.79 -6.84 16.30
C PRO A 67 -20.81 -8.35 16.52
N ASN A 68 -20.52 -9.14 15.47
CA ASN A 68 -20.42 -10.60 15.55
C ASN A 68 -19.08 -11.09 16.11
N GLY A 69 -18.16 -10.19 16.51
CA GLY A 69 -16.85 -10.49 17.08
C GLY A 69 -15.76 -10.77 16.05
N GLN A 70 -16.05 -10.71 14.75
CA GLN A 70 -15.03 -10.84 13.72
C GLN A 70 -14.26 -9.53 13.53
N VAL A 71 -12.97 -9.64 13.19
CA VAL A 71 -12.13 -8.49 12.90
C VAL A 71 -12.67 -7.76 11.66
N ALA A 72 -12.92 -6.46 11.79
CA ALA A 72 -13.31 -5.59 10.69
C ALA A 72 -12.10 -4.91 10.04
N GLY A 73 -11.06 -4.60 10.84
CA GLY A 73 -9.86 -3.98 10.31
C GLY A 73 -8.68 -4.03 11.28
N ARG A 74 -7.49 -3.88 10.70
CA ARG A 74 -6.20 -3.76 11.39
C ARG A 74 -5.37 -2.71 10.72
N ASP A 75 -4.94 -1.71 11.47
CA ASP A 75 -4.09 -0.61 10.98
C ASP A 75 -2.83 -0.52 11.84
N GLN A 76 -1.67 -0.64 11.21
CA GLN A 76 -0.38 -0.49 11.90
C GLN A 76 0.05 0.97 11.94
N TYR A 77 0.58 1.38 13.10
CA TYR A 77 1.07 2.73 13.36
C TYR A 77 2.50 2.71 13.88
N SER A 78 3.28 3.67 13.42
CA SER A 78 4.59 4.02 13.98
C SER A 78 4.71 5.53 14.06
N GLU A 79 5.18 6.02 15.21
CA GLU A 79 5.30 7.46 15.46
C GLU A 79 3.98 8.23 15.20
N GLY A 80 2.85 7.59 15.51
CA GLY A 80 1.50 8.15 15.36
C GLY A 80 1.00 8.24 13.91
N LYS A 81 1.72 7.72 12.94
CA LYS A 81 1.34 7.68 11.52
C LYS A 81 1.13 6.23 11.08
N GLN A 82 0.21 6.01 10.15
CA GLN A 82 0.07 4.70 9.52
C GLN A 82 1.41 4.27 8.92
N HIS A 83 1.87 3.07 9.28
CA HIS A 83 3.15 2.53 8.84
C HIS A 83 3.09 1.01 8.81
N GLY A 84 3.32 0.42 7.66
CA GLY A 84 3.15 -1.01 7.46
C GLY A 84 1.82 -1.36 6.83
N LEU A 85 1.28 -2.51 7.21
CA LEU A 85 0.08 -3.09 6.63
C LEU A 85 -1.19 -2.53 7.27
N SER A 86 -2.17 -2.17 6.43
CA SER A 86 -3.54 -1.88 6.78
C SER A 86 -4.45 -2.89 6.09
N GLU A 87 -5.28 -3.60 6.84
CA GLU A 87 -6.18 -4.62 6.34
C GLU A 87 -7.61 -4.32 6.77
N THR A 88 -8.55 -4.52 5.87
CA THR A 88 -9.98 -4.55 6.20
C THR A 88 -10.60 -5.86 5.73
N TYR A 89 -11.64 -6.27 6.42
CA TYR A 89 -12.34 -7.52 6.16
C TYR A 89 -13.83 -7.26 6.02
N TYR A 90 -14.53 -8.12 5.33
CA TYR A 90 -15.98 -8.17 5.32
C TYR A 90 -16.48 -8.85 6.61
N ASP A 91 -17.76 -8.69 6.91
CA ASP A 91 -18.42 -9.30 8.07
C ASP A 91 -18.49 -10.83 8.03
N ASN A 92 -18.24 -11.43 6.86
CA ASN A 92 -18.07 -12.88 6.65
C ASN A 92 -16.61 -13.35 6.85
N GLY A 93 -15.68 -12.44 7.23
CA GLY A 93 -14.27 -12.72 7.46
C GLY A 93 -13.38 -12.72 6.21
N HIS A 94 -13.94 -12.57 5.01
CA HIS A 94 -13.14 -12.45 3.79
C HIS A 94 -12.38 -11.13 3.76
N ALA A 95 -11.16 -11.15 3.21
CA ALA A 95 -10.39 -9.93 3.02
C ALA A 95 -11.15 -8.96 2.09
N GLN A 96 -11.23 -7.69 2.51
CA GLN A 96 -11.80 -6.60 1.73
C GLN A 96 -10.71 -5.75 1.09
N THR A 97 -9.70 -5.33 1.88
CA THR A 97 -8.54 -4.58 1.35
C THR A 97 -7.27 -4.96 2.06
N LYS A 98 -6.13 -4.85 1.33
CA LYS A 98 -4.76 -4.80 1.86
C LYS A 98 -4.07 -3.57 1.30
N ARG A 99 -3.51 -2.75 2.18
CA ARG A 99 -2.86 -1.49 1.82
C ARG A 99 -1.56 -1.35 2.60
N TRP A 100 -0.56 -0.77 1.96
CA TRP A 100 0.72 -0.50 2.60
C TRP A 100 0.94 0.99 2.75
N TYR A 101 1.46 1.37 3.91
CA TYR A 101 1.76 2.75 4.24
C TYR A 101 3.20 2.90 4.73
N LEU A 102 3.82 4.00 4.37
CA LEU A 102 5.13 4.40 4.85
C LEU A 102 5.02 5.82 5.41
N LYS A 103 5.15 5.97 6.74
CA LYS A 103 5.07 7.26 7.43
C LYS A 103 3.81 8.08 7.12
N GLY A 104 2.68 7.41 6.97
CA GLY A 104 1.38 8.02 6.66
C GLY A 104 1.07 8.15 5.16
N GLU A 105 2.02 7.90 4.29
CA GLU A 105 1.82 7.95 2.84
C GLU A 105 1.54 6.55 2.28
N LYS A 106 0.70 6.49 1.25
CA LYS A 106 0.46 5.24 0.53
C LYS A 106 1.74 4.80 -0.17
N ASP A 107 2.06 3.50 -0.04
CA ASP A 107 3.25 2.90 -0.64
C ASP A 107 2.96 1.49 -1.14
N SER A 108 3.79 0.99 -2.06
CA SER A 108 3.69 -0.36 -2.58
C SER A 108 2.32 -0.68 -3.23
N ILE A 109 1.85 -1.91 -3.12
CA ILE A 109 0.64 -2.40 -3.79
C ILE A 109 -0.54 -2.36 -2.83
N HIS A 110 -1.62 -1.72 -3.25
CA HIS A 110 -2.91 -1.74 -2.60
C HIS A 110 -3.85 -2.65 -3.38
N THR A 111 -4.38 -3.66 -2.73
CA THR A 111 -5.30 -4.62 -3.34
C THR A 111 -6.64 -4.61 -2.62
N GLY A 112 -7.71 -4.74 -3.36
CA GLY A 112 -9.05 -4.93 -2.82
C GLY A 112 -9.76 -6.09 -3.50
N TRP A 113 -10.72 -6.65 -2.78
CA TRP A 113 -11.53 -7.79 -3.23
C TRP A 113 -13.01 -7.49 -3.07
N TRP A 114 -13.81 -8.14 -3.86
CA TRP A 114 -15.24 -8.24 -3.72
C TRP A 114 -15.62 -9.27 -2.63
N PRO A 115 -16.84 -9.22 -2.07
CA PRO A 115 -17.28 -10.20 -1.07
C PRO A 115 -17.17 -11.66 -1.52
N ASN A 116 -17.28 -11.92 -2.83
CA ASN A 116 -17.13 -13.24 -3.44
C ASN A 116 -15.66 -13.70 -3.59
N GLY A 117 -14.69 -12.88 -3.16
CA GLY A 117 -13.26 -13.18 -3.21
C GLY A 117 -12.55 -12.79 -4.51
N ASN A 118 -13.27 -12.39 -5.55
CA ASN A 118 -12.67 -11.88 -6.78
C ASN A 118 -11.95 -10.54 -6.51
N LYS A 119 -10.82 -10.30 -7.20
CA LYS A 119 -10.14 -9.00 -7.13
C LYS A 119 -11.10 -7.90 -7.58
N ARG A 120 -11.09 -6.78 -6.84
CA ARG A 120 -11.81 -5.57 -7.15
C ARG A 120 -10.89 -4.51 -7.74
N PHE A 121 -9.72 -4.34 -7.13
CA PHE A 121 -8.69 -3.41 -7.63
C PHE A 121 -7.29 -3.86 -7.22
N GLU A 122 -6.31 -3.39 -8.00
CA GLU A 122 -4.89 -3.44 -7.68
C GLU A 122 -4.25 -2.14 -8.14
N TYR A 123 -3.71 -1.39 -7.17
CA TYR A 123 -3.15 -0.06 -7.35
C TYR A 123 -1.72 -0.03 -6.83
N HIS A 124 -0.84 0.59 -7.57
CA HIS A 124 0.55 0.73 -7.20
C HIS A 124 0.83 2.17 -6.76
N PHE A 125 1.53 2.32 -5.63
CA PHE A 125 1.88 3.60 -5.05
C PHE A 125 3.39 3.68 -4.79
N ARG A 126 3.92 4.88 -4.92
CA ARG A 126 5.28 5.24 -4.54
C ARG A 126 5.26 6.62 -3.92
N GLN A 127 5.66 6.75 -2.64
CA GLN A 127 5.68 8.03 -1.93
C GLN A 127 4.36 8.80 -2.04
N GLY A 128 3.24 8.13 -1.76
CA GLY A 128 1.90 8.70 -1.82
C GLY A 128 1.31 8.87 -3.23
N GLN A 129 2.11 8.76 -4.27
CA GLN A 129 1.69 8.98 -5.65
C GLN A 129 1.36 7.66 -6.37
N TYR A 130 0.47 7.73 -7.31
CA TYR A 130 0.14 6.64 -8.21
C TYR A 130 1.33 6.33 -9.13
N GLN A 131 1.68 5.05 -9.25
CA GLN A 131 2.80 4.60 -10.07
C GLN A 131 2.48 3.29 -10.78
N GLY A 132 2.76 3.20 -12.09
CA GLY A 132 2.57 1.98 -12.85
C GLY A 132 1.12 1.68 -13.19
N LEU A 133 0.80 0.39 -13.26
CA LEU A 133 -0.51 -0.08 -13.73
C LEU A 133 -1.53 -0.12 -12.60
N PHE A 134 -2.68 0.51 -12.83
CA PHE A 134 -3.90 0.38 -12.05
C PHE A 134 -4.85 -0.53 -12.76
N THR A 135 -5.35 -1.53 -12.08
CA THR A 135 -6.36 -2.42 -12.64
C THR A 135 -7.56 -2.50 -11.71
N GLU A 136 -8.73 -2.43 -12.28
CA GLU A 136 -10.00 -2.69 -11.61
C GLU A 136 -10.77 -3.79 -12.33
N TRP A 137 -11.54 -4.54 -11.57
CA TRP A 137 -12.34 -5.65 -12.05
C TRP A 137 -13.79 -5.52 -11.59
N TYR A 138 -14.69 -6.00 -12.40
CA TYR A 138 -16.07 -6.27 -12.01
C TYR A 138 -16.13 -7.38 -10.96
N GLU A 139 -17.22 -7.47 -10.26
CA GLU A 139 -17.46 -8.56 -9.31
C GLU A 139 -17.43 -9.95 -9.96
N SER A 140 -17.75 -10.05 -11.24
CA SER A 140 -17.60 -11.25 -12.06
C SER A 140 -16.15 -11.67 -12.33
N GLY A 141 -15.17 -10.86 -11.91
CA GLY A 141 -13.75 -11.07 -12.16
C GLY A 141 -13.27 -10.59 -13.54
N LYS A 142 -14.16 -10.10 -14.38
CA LYS A 142 -13.76 -9.53 -15.69
C LYS A 142 -13.12 -8.16 -15.49
N PRO A 143 -12.15 -7.75 -16.34
CA PRO A 143 -11.52 -6.45 -16.25
C PRO A 143 -12.54 -5.33 -16.49
N LEU A 144 -12.54 -4.31 -15.62
CA LEU A 144 -13.30 -3.09 -15.75
C LEU A 144 -12.45 -2.01 -16.43
N GLN A 145 -11.27 -1.73 -15.87
CA GLN A 145 -10.35 -0.77 -16.46
C GLN A 145 -8.89 -1.00 -16.07
N GLN A 146 -8.01 -0.50 -16.90
CA GLN A 146 -6.59 -0.42 -16.67
C GLN A 146 -6.11 0.99 -17.00
N ILE A 147 -5.42 1.62 -16.05
CA ILE A 147 -4.86 2.96 -16.23
C ILE A 147 -3.38 2.90 -15.85
N VAL A 148 -2.53 3.48 -16.67
CA VAL A 148 -1.10 3.59 -16.39
C VAL A 148 -0.82 4.97 -15.83
N TYR A 149 -0.11 5.00 -14.70
CA TYR A 149 0.34 6.22 -14.05
C TYR A 149 1.87 6.29 -14.00
N ASP A 150 2.39 7.49 -14.10
CA ASP A 150 3.80 7.79 -13.87
C ASP A 150 3.90 9.07 -13.02
N GLU A 151 4.55 8.94 -11.84
CA GLU A 151 4.68 10.01 -10.85
C GLU A 151 3.35 10.77 -10.60
N GLY A 152 2.28 10.01 -10.34
CA GLY A 152 0.94 10.54 -10.09
C GLY A 152 0.18 11.02 -11.33
N ARG A 153 0.83 11.06 -12.50
CA ARG A 153 0.22 11.52 -13.75
C ARG A 153 -0.33 10.36 -14.56
N GLU A 154 -1.54 10.51 -15.03
CA GLU A 154 -2.16 9.53 -15.92
C GLU A 154 -1.49 9.56 -17.30
N MET A 155 -1.09 8.40 -17.82
CA MET A 155 -0.38 8.23 -19.09
C MET A 155 -1.25 7.59 -20.16
N SER A 156 -2.04 6.60 -19.80
CA SER A 156 -2.94 5.91 -20.74
C SER A 156 -4.03 5.17 -19.97
N GLY A 157 -5.10 4.79 -20.65
CA GLY A 157 -6.17 4.01 -20.06
C GLY A 157 -6.91 3.15 -21.08
N LYS A 158 -7.36 1.99 -20.61
CA LYS A 158 -8.28 1.07 -21.29
C LYS A 158 -9.42 0.71 -20.36
N GLY A 159 -10.62 0.59 -20.90
CA GLY A 159 -11.79 0.20 -20.11
C GLY A 159 -12.74 -0.66 -20.92
N TRP A 160 -13.34 -1.63 -20.25
CA TRP A 160 -14.23 -2.61 -20.85
C TRP A 160 -15.57 -2.62 -20.12
N ARG A 161 -16.62 -2.82 -20.85
CA ARG A 161 -17.93 -3.19 -20.30
C ARG A 161 -17.88 -4.64 -19.85
N GLU A 162 -18.74 -5.04 -18.96
CA GLU A 162 -18.77 -6.42 -18.45
C GLU A 162 -18.99 -7.49 -19.53
N ASN A 163 -19.59 -7.11 -20.67
CA ASN A 163 -19.69 -7.96 -21.86
C ASN A 163 -18.40 -8.03 -22.70
N GLY A 164 -17.30 -7.44 -22.24
CA GLY A 164 -15.99 -7.43 -22.88
C GLY A 164 -15.82 -6.35 -23.97
N LYS A 165 -16.83 -5.55 -24.26
CA LYS A 165 -16.70 -4.47 -25.25
C LYS A 165 -15.84 -3.34 -24.71
N LEU A 166 -14.82 -2.96 -25.46
CA LEU A 166 -13.95 -1.81 -25.18
C LEU A 166 -14.78 -0.52 -25.29
N TYR A 167 -14.80 0.31 -24.24
CA TYR A 167 -15.45 1.62 -24.27
C TYR A 167 -14.48 2.78 -24.07
N MET A 168 -13.26 2.47 -23.61
CA MET A 168 -12.22 3.45 -23.35
C MET A 168 -10.86 2.88 -23.78
N ASN A 169 -10.11 3.63 -24.60
CA ASN A 169 -8.75 3.29 -24.98
C ASN A 169 -8.05 4.57 -25.48
N TYR A 170 -7.20 5.14 -24.63
CA TYR A 170 -6.55 6.42 -24.90
C TYR A 170 -5.11 6.45 -24.38
N VAL A 171 -4.37 7.39 -24.91
CA VAL A 171 -3.08 7.83 -24.39
C VAL A 171 -3.13 9.32 -24.07
N MET A 172 -2.35 9.73 -23.08
CA MET A 172 -2.18 11.14 -22.74
C MET A 172 -1.04 11.73 -23.56
N ASN A 173 -1.28 12.90 -24.14
CA ASN A 173 -0.25 13.69 -24.79
C ASN A 173 -0.50 15.16 -24.45
N ASN A 174 0.49 15.85 -23.89
CA ASN A 174 0.40 17.26 -23.46
C ASN A 174 -0.85 17.55 -22.62
N GLY A 175 -1.20 16.68 -21.68
CA GLY A 175 -2.35 16.83 -20.78
C GLY A 175 -3.72 16.59 -21.42
N ARG A 176 -3.75 16.11 -22.67
CA ARG A 176 -5.00 15.77 -23.39
C ARG A 176 -5.07 14.28 -23.69
N ARG A 177 -6.29 13.73 -23.64
CA ARG A 177 -6.57 12.34 -24.02
C ARG A 177 -6.72 12.23 -25.53
N TYR A 178 -6.00 11.30 -26.14
CA TYR A 178 -6.11 10.94 -27.56
C TYR A 178 -6.53 9.48 -27.67
N GLY A 179 -7.63 9.24 -28.39
CA GLY A 179 -8.21 7.93 -28.57
C GLY A 179 -9.67 7.86 -28.15
N LEU A 180 -10.15 6.65 -27.90
CA LEU A 180 -11.52 6.38 -27.48
C LEU A 180 -11.68 6.73 -26.00
N SER A 181 -12.33 7.84 -25.67
CA SER A 181 -12.66 8.21 -24.29
C SER A 181 -14.18 8.32 -24.14
N ASN A 182 -14.77 7.44 -23.34
CA ASN A 182 -16.23 7.43 -23.03
C ASN A 182 -17.16 7.41 -24.26
N ALA A 183 -16.78 6.75 -25.34
CA ALA A 183 -17.69 6.64 -26.47
C ALA A 183 -18.90 5.76 -26.11
N ASN A 184 -20.06 6.35 -26.17
CA ASN A 184 -21.30 5.64 -26.50
C ASN A 184 -21.26 5.41 -28.02
N PRO A 185 -20.73 4.29 -28.53
CA PRO A 185 -20.43 4.19 -29.97
C PRO A 185 -21.69 4.05 -30.82
N CYS A 186 -22.88 4.01 -30.25
CA CYS A 186 -24.09 3.75 -30.98
C CYS A 186 -25.00 4.95 -31.20
N TYR A 187 -24.73 6.11 -30.58
CA TYR A 187 -25.63 7.27 -30.75
C TYR A 187 -25.14 8.33 -31.74
N SER A 188 -23.86 8.40 -32.04
CA SER A 188 -23.33 9.42 -32.96
C SER A 188 -23.40 9.03 -34.44
N LEU A 189 -23.33 7.74 -34.76
CA LEU A 189 -23.34 7.27 -36.14
C LEU A 189 -24.75 7.16 -36.76
N SER A 190 -25.79 7.07 -35.95
CA SER A 190 -27.17 7.04 -36.43
C SER A 190 -27.75 8.44 -36.74
N LYS A 191 -27.18 9.50 -36.14
CA LYS A 191 -27.63 10.88 -36.40
C LYS A 191 -27.00 11.51 -37.65
N GLU A 192 -25.82 11.06 -38.08
CA GLU A 192 -25.19 11.58 -39.31
C GLU A 192 -25.78 11.02 -40.59
N LYS A 193 -26.55 9.93 -40.53
CA LYS A 193 -27.21 9.35 -41.71
C LYS A 193 -28.54 10.01 -42.12
N ASN A 194 -29.00 10.97 -41.33
CA ASN A 194 -30.30 11.64 -41.57
C ASN A 194 -30.17 13.17 -41.74
N LEU A 195 -29.07 13.65 -42.22
CA LEU A 195 -28.96 15.03 -42.74
C LEU A 195 -29.21 15.03 -44.21
N PRO A 196 -30.14 15.88 -44.72
CA PRO A 196 -30.54 15.94 -46.11
C PRO A 196 -29.45 16.40 -47.04
#